data_58ca52ad6d38b11f0f6ce1a46b61159e
#
_entry.id   58ca52ad6d38b11f0f6ce1a46b61159e
#
_cell.length_a   1.000
_cell.length_b   1.000
_cell.length_c   1.000
_cell.angle_alpha   90.00
_cell.angle_beta   90.00
_cell.angle_gamma   90.00
#
_symmetry.space_group_name_H-M   'P 1'
#
loop_
_entity.id
_entity.type
_entity.pdbx_description
1 polymer ?
#
loop_
_entity_poly.entity_id
_entity_poly.type
_entity_poly.pdbx_seq_one_letter_code
_entity_poly.pdbx_strand_id
1 'polypeptide(L)'
;MRQISLQRRNILFVTMSFGLSFSLTAVADPDVDAAKALARQNNCFKCHAVEKEKDGPAWKKVAEKYKGKDDAEARLIEHITSGEKAKFPDGHEEEHKIVQTSPPKDMAQIKNLIDWILSL
;
A
#
# COMPACT_ATOMS: atom_id res chain seq x y z
N MET A 1 -31.62 55.57 53.43
CA MET A 1 -31.51 54.12 53.21
C MET A 1 -31.19 53.86 51.72
N ARG A 2 -29.97 53.48 51.41
CA ARG A 2 -29.54 53.22 50.04
C ARG A 2 -29.67 51.73 49.75
N GLN A 3 -30.53 51.42 48.77
CA GLN A 3 -30.68 50.07 48.21
C GLN A 3 -29.48 49.78 47.30
N ILE A 4 -28.68 48.78 47.63
CA ILE A 4 -27.56 48.30 46.81
C ILE A 4 -28.13 47.21 45.92
N SER A 5 -28.32 47.54 44.63
CA SER A 5 -28.73 46.57 43.60
C SER A 5 -27.54 45.66 43.28
N LEU A 6 -27.61 44.37 43.61
CA LEU A 6 -26.69 43.36 43.14
C LEU A 6 -27.03 42.96 41.68
N GLN A 7 -26.26 43.49 40.73
CA GLN A 7 -26.29 42.97 39.38
C GLN A 7 -25.59 41.61 39.33
N ARG A 8 -26.38 40.58 39.12
CA ARG A 8 -25.89 39.25 38.80
C ARG A 8 -25.34 39.25 37.38
N ARG A 9 -24.01 39.24 37.23
CA ARG A 9 -23.37 39.06 35.95
C ARG A 9 -23.44 37.56 35.60
N ASN A 10 -24.29 37.22 34.63
CA ASN A 10 -24.30 35.88 34.01
C ASN A 10 -23.08 35.72 33.18
N ILE A 11 -22.11 34.90 33.65
CA ILE A 11 -20.97 34.49 32.85
C ILE A 11 -21.41 33.27 32.05
N LEU A 12 -21.65 33.48 30.75
CA LEU A 12 -21.82 32.36 29.80
C LEU A 12 -20.46 31.69 29.60
N PHE A 13 -20.34 30.50 30.12
CA PHE A 13 -19.25 29.61 29.74
C PHE A 13 -19.57 29.02 28.37
N VAL A 14 -18.90 29.56 27.32
CA VAL A 14 -18.89 28.96 26.02
C VAL A 14 -17.84 27.82 26.06
N THR A 15 -18.31 26.60 26.22
CA THR A 15 -17.46 25.40 26.07
C THR A 15 -17.21 25.16 24.61
N MET A 16 -16.03 25.55 24.12
CA MET A 16 -15.57 25.29 22.77
C MET A 16 -15.11 23.83 22.69
N SER A 17 -16.02 22.94 22.30
CA SER A 17 -15.72 21.53 22.01
C SER A 17 -14.88 21.44 20.75
N PHE A 18 -13.57 21.23 20.93
CA PHE A 18 -12.65 20.94 19.81
C PHE A 18 -12.85 19.48 19.39
N GLY A 19 -13.71 19.28 18.41
CA GLY A 19 -13.93 17.96 17.82
C GLY A 19 -12.70 17.53 17.01
N LEU A 20 -11.93 16.60 17.54
CA LEU A 20 -10.83 15.95 16.83
C LEU A 20 -11.41 15.02 15.76
N SER A 21 -11.58 15.53 14.53
CA SER A 21 -12.02 14.71 13.40
C SER A 21 -10.87 13.78 12.99
N PHE A 22 -10.95 12.53 13.42
CA PHE A 22 -10.09 11.47 12.88
C PHE A 22 -10.57 11.16 11.45
N SER A 23 -9.86 11.69 10.45
CA SER A 23 -10.05 11.27 9.06
C SER A 23 -9.45 9.88 8.89
N LEU A 24 -10.31 8.86 8.89
CA LEU A 24 -9.94 7.52 8.43
C LEU A 24 -9.67 7.62 6.93
N THR A 25 -8.40 7.58 6.55
CA THR A 25 -8.03 7.38 5.14
C THR A 25 -8.41 5.95 4.77
N ALA A 26 -9.52 5.79 4.06
CA ALA A 26 -9.84 4.51 3.45
C ALA A 26 -8.78 4.20 2.39
N VAL A 27 -8.02 3.14 2.58
CA VAL A 27 -7.18 2.58 1.52
C VAL A 27 -8.14 1.97 0.51
N ALA A 28 -8.12 2.46 -0.73
CA ALA A 28 -8.94 1.90 -1.79
C ALA A 28 -8.47 0.49 -2.12
N ASP A 29 -9.41 -0.43 -2.38
CA ASP A 29 -9.08 -1.77 -2.87
C ASP A 29 -8.33 -1.68 -4.19
N PRO A 30 -7.35 -2.57 -4.45
CA PRO A 30 -6.59 -2.56 -5.70
C PRO A 30 -7.48 -2.87 -6.91
N ASP A 31 -7.21 -2.20 -8.02
CA ASP A 31 -7.79 -2.58 -9.32
C ASP A 31 -7.10 -3.85 -9.83
N VAL A 32 -7.75 -4.97 -9.60
CA VAL A 32 -7.22 -6.31 -9.91
C VAL A 32 -6.99 -6.51 -11.40
N ASP A 33 -7.87 -5.99 -12.25
CA ASP A 33 -7.75 -6.15 -13.69
C ASP A 33 -6.60 -5.33 -14.27
N ALA A 34 -6.45 -4.09 -13.81
CA ALA A 34 -5.30 -3.26 -14.16
C ALA A 34 -3.98 -3.85 -13.66
N ALA A 35 -3.94 -4.38 -12.43
CA ALA A 35 -2.77 -5.04 -11.86
C ALA A 35 -2.36 -6.26 -12.69
N LYS A 36 -3.31 -7.13 -13.02
CA LYS A 36 -3.07 -8.30 -13.88
C LYS A 36 -2.63 -7.91 -15.29
N ALA A 37 -3.18 -6.84 -15.85
CA ALA A 37 -2.77 -6.33 -17.15
C ALA A 37 -1.31 -5.88 -17.14
N LEU A 38 -0.91 -5.10 -16.14
CA LEU A 38 0.48 -4.66 -15.96
C LEU A 38 1.43 -5.86 -15.79
N ALA A 39 1.03 -6.85 -14.99
CA ALA A 39 1.81 -8.08 -14.82
C ALA A 39 2.00 -8.85 -16.13
N ARG A 40 0.97 -8.96 -16.98
CA ARG A 40 1.08 -9.58 -18.31
C ARG A 40 2.01 -8.80 -19.23
N GLN A 41 1.85 -7.49 -19.31
CA GLN A 41 2.71 -6.60 -20.12
C GLN A 41 4.19 -6.77 -19.77
N ASN A 42 4.48 -6.97 -18.50
CA ASN A 42 5.83 -7.18 -18.01
C ASN A 42 6.29 -8.64 -18.00
N ASN A 43 5.49 -9.57 -18.51
CA ASN A 43 5.77 -11.00 -18.54
C ASN A 43 6.03 -11.62 -17.13
N CYS A 44 5.47 -11.05 -16.07
CA CYS A 44 5.65 -11.54 -14.70
C CYS A 44 5.21 -13.00 -14.54
N PHE A 45 4.16 -13.40 -15.28
CA PHE A 45 3.63 -14.77 -15.25
C PHE A 45 4.53 -15.84 -15.90
N LYS A 46 5.65 -15.46 -16.53
CA LYS A 46 6.67 -16.44 -16.94
C LYS A 46 7.29 -17.11 -15.73
N CYS A 47 7.65 -16.31 -14.71
CA CYS A 47 8.35 -16.78 -13.52
C CYS A 47 7.44 -16.88 -12.28
N HIS A 48 6.29 -16.24 -12.27
CA HIS A 48 5.35 -16.26 -11.15
C HIS A 48 3.99 -16.81 -11.54
N ALA A 49 3.28 -17.32 -10.53
CA ALA A 49 1.85 -17.59 -10.59
C ALA A 49 1.22 -17.17 -9.26
N VAL A 50 -0.11 -17.04 -9.23
CA VAL A 50 -0.82 -16.68 -8.01
C VAL A 50 -0.69 -17.78 -6.94
N GLU A 51 -0.97 -19.03 -7.33
CA GLU A 51 -1.07 -20.18 -6.43
C GLU A 51 0.16 -21.07 -6.40
N LYS A 52 0.95 -21.08 -7.47
CA LYS A 52 2.02 -22.07 -7.68
C LYS A 52 3.39 -21.40 -7.76
N GLU A 53 4.36 -22.03 -7.15
CA GLU A 53 5.77 -21.70 -7.38
C GLU A 53 6.18 -22.13 -8.80
N LYS A 54 7.02 -21.29 -9.39
CA LYS A 54 7.69 -21.53 -10.66
C LYS A 54 9.17 -21.19 -10.47
N ASP A 55 9.78 -20.45 -11.40
CA ASP A 55 11.13 -19.91 -11.19
C ASP A 55 11.16 -18.84 -10.09
N GLY A 56 10.04 -18.18 -9.88
CA GLY A 56 9.80 -17.27 -8.75
C GLY A 56 8.72 -17.81 -7.81
N PRO A 57 8.60 -17.20 -6.62
CA PRO A 57 7.61 -17.61 -5.62
C PRO A 57 6.18 -17.37 -6.10
N ALA A 58 5.24 -18.21 -5.62
CA ALA A 58 3.83 -17.95 -5.75
C ALA A 58 3.46 -16.63 -5.06
N TRP A 59 2.63 -15.80 -5.69
CA TRP A 59 2.29 -14.50 -5.10
C TRP A 59 1.51 -14.59 -3.79
N LYS A 60 0.70 -15.63 -3.59
CA LYS A 60 0.09 -15.89 -2.28
C LYS A 60 1.13 -16.13 -1.18
N LYS A 61 2.23 -16.81 -1.48
CA LYS A 61 3.33 -16.95 -0.52
C LYS A 61 4.05 -15.63 -0.25
N VAL A 62 4.17 -14.77 -1.26
CA VAL A 62 4.68 -13.41 -1.06
C VAL A 62 3.77 -12.62 -0.13
N ALA A 63 2.45 -12.62 -0.38
CA ALA A 63 1.48 -11.96 0.49
C ALA A 63 1.57 -12.46 1.93
N GLU A 64 1.61 -13.77 2.13
CA GLU A 64 1.75 -14.40 3.45
C GLU A 64 3.04 -13.98 4.16
N LYS A 65 4.18 -14.00 3.45
CA LYS A 65 5.50 -13.58 3.99
C LYS A 65 5.51 -12.14 4.49
N TYR A 66 4.78 -11.26 3.82
CA TYR A 66 4.75 -9.84 4.12
C TYR A 66 3.56 -9.40 4.98
N LYS A 67 2.67 -10.32 5.32
CA LYS A 67 1.49 -10.04 6.16
C LYS A 67 1.90 -9.39 7.48
N GLY A 68 1.30 -8.23 7.77
CA GLY A 68 1.55 -7.48 9.01
C GLY A 68 2.90 -6.76 9.08
N LYS A 69 3.64 -6.65 7.98
CA LYS A 69 4.87 -5.87 7.92
C LYS A 69 4.57 -4.47 7.37
N ASP A 70 4.97 -3.45 8.11
CA ASP A 70 4.71 -2.05 7.77
C ASP A 70 5.46 -1.58 6.52
N ASP A 71 6.58 -2.24 6.19
CA ASP A 71 7.43 -1.92 5.05
C ASP A 71 7.15 -2.79 3.80
N ALA A 72 6.14 -3.66 3.84
CA ALA A 72 5.85 -4.62 2.78
C ALA A 72 5.72 -3.99 1.40
N GLU A 73 4.91 -2.95 1.27
CA GLU A 73 4.69 -2.25 0.00
C GLU A 73 5.99 -1.63 -0.52
N ALA A 74 6.68 -0.86 0.31
CA ALA A 74 7.92 -0.19 -0.07
C ALA A 74 9.00 -1.19 -0.51
N ARG A 75 9.14 -2.29 0.23
CA ARG A 75 10.13 -3.33 -0.07
C ARG A 75 9.83 -4.05 -1.38
N LEU A 76 8.56 -4.34 -1.67
CA LEU A 76 8.18 -4.99 -2.92
C LEU A 76 8.25 -4.05 -4.12
N ILE A 77 7.93 -2.77 -3.95
CA ILE A 77 8.15 -1.74 -4.98
C ILE A 77 9.65 -1.67 -5.33
N GLU A 78 10.52 -1.59 -4.33
CA GLU A 78 11.97 -1.61 -4.53
C GLU A 78 12.39 -2.86 -5.30
N HIS A 79 11.91 -4.03 -4.90
CA HIS A 79 12.24 -5.30 -5.56
C HIS A 79 11.97 -5.30 -7.06
N ILE A 80 10.80 -4.79 -7.48
CA ILE A 80 10.40 -4.82 -8.89
C ILE A 80 10.87 -3.61 -9.70
N THR A 81 11.48 -2.62 -9.06
CA THR A 81 11.94 -1.38 -9.73
C THR A 81 13.43 -1.17 -9.72
N SER A 82 14.18 -1.87 -8.88
CA SER A 82 15.64 -1.67 -8.73
C SER A 82 16.49 -2.58 -9.61
N GLY A 83 15.96 -3.72 -10.07
CA GLY A 83 16.75 -4.75 -10.72
C GLY A 83 17.63 -5.55 -9.75
N GLU A 84 17.31 -5.52 -8.45
CA GLU A 84 18.07 -6.32 -7.48
C GLU A 84 18.06 -7.81 -7.84
N LYS A 85 19.07 -8.53 -7.39
CA LYS A 85 19.19 -9.96 -7.68
C LYS A 85 18.08 -10.76 -7.01
N ALA A 86 17.48 -11.64 -7.78
CA ALA A 86 16.54 -12.65 -7.32
C ALA A 86 17.23 -14.01 -7.33
N LYS A 87 17.01 -14.79 -6.27
CA LYS A 87 17.52 -16.15 -6.15
C LYS A 87 16.50 -17.15 -6.69
N PHE A 88 16.96 -18.00 -7.59
CA PHE A 88 16.15 -19.05 -8.22
C PHE A 88 16.17 -20.35 -7.40
N PRO A 89 15.22 -21.28 -7.64
CA PRO A 89 15.15 -22.55 -6.89
C PRO A 89 16.40 -23.42 -6.97
N ASP A 90 17.13 -23.38 -8.10
CA ASP A 90 18.38 -24.11 -8.30
C ASP A 90 19.60 -23.43 -7.64
N GLY A 91 19.40 -22.27 -7.04
CA GLY A 91 20.41 -21.52 -6.29
C GLY A 91 21.17 -20.47 -7.09
N HIS A 92 20.99 -20.39 -8.42
CA HIS A 92 21.58 -19.28 -9.18
C HIS A 92 20.84 -17.96 -8.92
N GLU A 93 21.47 -16.86 -9.26
CA GLU A 93 20.93 -15.52 -9.08
C GLU A 93 20.96 -14.76 -10.41
N GLU A 94 19.86 -14.07 -10.71
CA GLU A 94 19.75 -13.16 -11.85
C GLU A 94 19.15 -11.82 -11.40
N GLU A 95 19.37 -10.77 -12.18
CA GLU A 95 18.70 -9.50 -11.96
C GLU A 95 17.19 -9.65 -12.15
N HIS A 96 16.41 -9.24 -11.17
CA HIS A 96 14.96 -9.21 -11.31
C HIS A 96 14.57 -8.19 -12.38
N LYS A 97 13.65 -8.58 -13.25
CA LYS A 97 13.17 -7.68 -14.31
C LYS A 97 12.54 -6.43 -13.71
N ILE A 98 13.00 -5.26 -14.18
CA ILE A 98 12.42 -3.98 -13.80
C ILE A 98 11.07 -3.81 -14.49
N VAL A 99 10.03 -3.52 -13.72
CA VAL A 99 8.68 -3.27 -14.24
C VAL A 99 8.65 -2.01 -15.09
N GLN A 100 8.03 -2.11 -16.27
CA GLN A 100 7.80 -1.00 -17.17
C GLN A 100 6.33 -0.58 -17.14
N THR A 101 6.09 0.73 -17.11
CA THR A 101 4.76 1.33 -17.14
C THR A 101 4.63 2.34 -18.28
N SER A 102 3.41 2.69 -18.65
CA SER A 102 3.11 3.78 -19.57
C SER A 102 2.10 4.74 -18.93
N PRO A 103 2.53 5.98 -18.62
CA PRO A 103 3.87 6.56 -18.84
C PRO A 103 4.97 5.86 -18.02
N PRO A 104 6.24 6.04 -18.35
CA PRO A 104 7.36 5.43 -17.63
C PRO A 104 7.39 5.83 -16.15
N LYS A 105 7.66 4.86 -15.26
CA LYS A 105 7.75 5.05 -13.79
C LYS A 105 6.44 5.56 -13.17
N ASP A 106 5.31 5.13 -13.68
CA ASP A 106 4.02 5.42 -13.08
C ASP A 106 3.86 4.65 -11.76
N MET A 107 4.10 5.36 -10.67
CA MET A 107 4.05 4.79 -9.32
C MET A 107 2.65 4.35 -8.91
N ALA A 108 1.59 4.94 -9.46
CA ALA A 108 0.23 4.51 -9.16
C ALA A 108 -0.06 3.12 -9.74
N GLN A 109 0.39 2.84 -10.97
CA GLN A 109 0.28 1.51 -11.57
C GLN A 109 1.13 0.47 -10.83
N ILE A 110 2.37 0.84 -10.46
CA ILE A 110 3.29 -0.03 -9.72
C ILE A 110 2.72 -0.36 -8.35
N LYS A 111 2.26 0.66 -7.62
CA LYS A 111 1.63 0.47 -6.31
C LYS A 111 0.39 -0.42 -6.41
N ASN A 112 -0.48 -0.18 -7.37
CA ASN A 112 -1.68 -1.00 -7.58
C ASN A 112 -1.34 -2.48 -7.82
N LEU A 113 -0.28 -2.77 -8.56
CA LEU A 113 0.22 -4.14 -8.75
C LEU A 113 0.65 -4.77 -7.42
N ILE A 114 1.42 -4.04 -6.61
CA ILE A 114 1.90 -4.54 -5.31
C ILE A 114 0.75 -4.70 -4.32
N ASP A 115 -0.19 -3.75 -4.25
CA ASP A 115 -1.37 -3.84 -3.39
C ASP A 115 -2.21 -5.06 -3.74
N TRP A 116 -2.40 -5.34 -5.03
CA TRP A 116 -3.07 -6.57 -5.45
C TRP A 116 -2.33 -7.82 -4.99
N ILE A 117 -1.01 -7.91 -5.20
CA ILE A 117 -0.21 -9.05 -4.74
C ILE A 117 -0.32 -9.23 -3.23
N LEU A 118 -0.23 -8.15 -2.46
CA LEU A 118 -0.35 -8.19 -1.00
C LEU A 118 -1.76 -8.53 -0.50
N SER A 119 -2.78 -8.35 -1.34
CA SER A 119 -4.18 -8.68 -1.01
C SER A 119 -4.54 -10.16 -1.22
N LEU A 120 -3.64 -10.97 -1.78
CA LEU A 120 -3.86 -12.38 -2.05
C LEU A 120 -3.70 -13.21 -0.77
#